data_5d4c968aa2712fd6b5795a445f09a2c9
#
_entry.id   5d4c968aa2712fd6b5795a445f09a2c9
#
_cell.length_a   1.000
_cell.length_b   1.000
_cell.length_c   1.000
_cell.angle_alpha   90.00
_cell.angle_beta   90.00
_cell.angle_gamma   90.00
#
_symmetry.space_group_name_H-M   'P 1'
#
loop_
_entity.id
_entity.type
_entity.pdbx_description
1 polymer ?
#
loop_
_entity_poly.entity_id
_entity_poly.type
_entity_poly.pdbx_seq_one_letter_code
_entity_poly.pdbx_strand_id
1 'polypeptide(L)'
;MIDACIVKSPLWKDVKVLHLKQNMRSVNDEEFAKYIQCIGDGNEPFIMDDLIKLALSMAMQWEGQHSIYNLIDQVFPSLKEHANDAKYMVDRALLTPINDDVEQLNAKIISQFLGDEFTLHSFDEVEGDMQDLYQQEFLNAVSPGVLPPHILNLKKGAPIMLLRNINPEAGLCSGTRLI
;
A
#
# COMPACT_ATOMS: atom_id res chain seq x y z
N MET A 1 10.80 -28.49 -8.65
CA MET A 1 10.39 -27.80 -7.40
C MET A 1 9.46 -28.63 -6.52
N ILE A 2 8.56 -29.44 -7.07
CA ILE A 2 7.60 -30.25 -6.27
C ILE A 2 8.29 -31.30 -5.39
N ASP A 3 9.47 -31.83 -5.84
CA ASP A 3 10.18 -32.86 -5.10
C ASP A 3 10.93 -32.37 -3.87
N ALA A 4 11.18 -31.07 -3.75
CA ALA A 4 11.79 -30.44 -2.58
C ALA A 4 10.75 -29.89 -1.57
N CYS A 5 9.47 -30.25 -1.73
CA CYS A 5 8.42 -29.80 -0.85
C CYS A 5 8.53 -30.49 0.53
N ILE A 6 8.44 -29.70 1.61
CA ILE A 6 8.51 -30.20 3.01
C ILE A 6 7.46 -31.28 3.30
N VAL A 7 6.34 -31.31 2.60
CA VAL A 7 5.28 -32.32 2.71
C VAL A 7 5.78 -33.73 2.35
N LYS A 8 6.81 -33.83 1.51
CA LYS A 8 7.46 -35.12 1.14
C LYS A 8 8.60 -35.49 2.09
N SER A 9 8.97 -34.62 3.02
CA SER A 9 9.99 -34.92 4.02
C SER A 9 9.51 -35.96 5.04
N PRO A 10 10.40 -36.88 5.49
CA PRO A 10 10.07 -37.75 6.62
C PRO A 10 9.62 -37.03 7.89
N LEU A 11 10.04 -35.78 8.07
CA LEU A 11 9.66 -34.93 9.19
C LEU A 11 8.20 -34.47 9.14
N TRP A 12 7.52 -34.58 7.99
CA TRP A 12 6.13 -34.15 7.85
C TRP A 12 5.16 -34.88 8.78
N LYS A 13 5.43 -36.14 9.12
CA LYS A 13 4.58 -36.93 10.06
C LYS A 13 4.54 -36.35 11.46
N ASP A 14 5.56 -35.57 11.85
CA ASP A 14 5.66 -34.98 13.16
C ASP A 14 5.16 -33.51 13.18
N VAL A 15 4.72 -33.02 12.01
CA VAL A 15 4.19 -31.66 11.86
C VAL A 15 2.72 -31.62 12.24
N LYS A 16 2.37 -30.73 13.16
CA LYS A 16 1.00 -30.39 13.49
C LYS A 16 0.54 -29.21 12.66
N VAL A 17 -0.40 -29.44 11.76
CA VAL A 17 -0.99 -28.38 10.93
C VAL A 17 -2.07 -27.64 11.74
N LEU A 18 -1.88 -26.33 11.92
CA LEU A 18 -2.86 -25.45 12.54
C LEU A 18 -3.48 -24.58 11.44
N HIS A 19 -4.81 -24.61 11.37
CA HIS A 19 -5.57 -23.81 10.39
C HIS A 19 -6.03 -22.51 11.02
N LEU A 20 -5.74 -21.38 10.39
CA LEU A 20 -6.32 -20.08 10.71
C LEU A 20 -7.77 -20.08 10.17
N LYS A 21 -8.74 -19.87 11.05
CA LYS A 21 -10.18 -19.95 10.71
C LYS A 21 -10.88 -18.60 10.68
N GLN A 22 -10.30 -17.59 11.33
CA GLN A 22 -10.91 -16.28 11.46
C GLN A 22 -10.12 -15.25 10.64
N ASN A 23 -10.83 -14.56 9.75
CA ASN A 23 -10.25 -13.44 9.02
C ASN A 23 -10.29 -12.19 9.92
N MET A 24 -9.12 -11.82 10.49
CA MET A 24 -9.00 -10.67 11.39
C MET A 24 -9.03 -9.32 10.67
N ARG A 25 -8.86 -9.30 9.34
CA ARG A 25 -8.87 -8.06 8.54
C ARG A 25 -10.27 -7.63 8.12
N SER A 26 -11.22 -8.58 8.02
CA SER A 26 -12.59 -8.33 7.58
C SER A 26 -13.61 -8.81 8.64
N VAL A 27 -13.31 -8.60 9.93
CA VAL A 27 -14.18 -9.06 11.04
C VAL A 27 -15.58 -8.48 10.95
N ASN A 28 -15.70 -7.26 10.42
CA ASN A 28 -16.97 -6.53 10.35
C ASN A 28 -17.70 -6.71 9.00
N ASP A 29 -17.14 -7.46 8.05
CA ASP A 29 -17.70 -7.68 6.72
C ASP A 29 -17.38 -9.10 6.23
N GLU A 30 -18.18 -10.06 6.73
CA GLU A 30 -18.02 -11.47 6.35
C GLU A 30 -18.37 -11.75 4.89
N GLU A 31 -19.30 -10.99 4.30
CA GLU A 31 -19.68 -11.17 2.90
C GLU A 31 -18.53 -10.78 1.98
N PHE A 32 -17.90 -9.64 2.25
CA PHE A 32 -16.71 -9.21 1.52
C PHE A 32 -15.55 -10.19 1.71
N ALA A 33 -15.33 -10.70 2.94
CA ALA A 33 -14.29 -11.67 3.21
C ALA A 33 -14.49 -12.96 2.40
N LYS A 34 -15.73 -13.48 2.34
CA LYS A 34 -16.09 -14.67 1.55
C LYS A 34 -15.92 -14.41 0.04
N TYR A 35 -16.35 -13.24 -0.43
CA TYR A 35 -16.22 -12.86 -1.83
C TYR A 35 -14.74 -12.84 -2.28
N ILE A 36 -13.86 -12.18 -1.51
CA ILE A 36 -12.42 -12.16 -1.78
C ILE A 36 -11.81 -13.56 -1.74
N GLN A 37 -12.24 -14.39 -0.80
CA GLN A 37 -11.80 -15.79 -0.73
C GLN A 37 -12.26 -16.59 -1.95
N CYS A 38 -13.51 -16.46 -2.39
CA CYS A 38 -14.02 -17.13 -3.58
C CYS A 38 -13.20 -16.75 -4.84
N ILE A 39 -12.84 -15.47 -4.98
CA ILE A 39 -11.94 -15.01 -6.05
C ILE A 39 -10.58 -15.71 -5.95
N GLY A 40 -9.97 -15.71 -4.76
CA GLY A 40 -8.66 -16.31 -4.53
C GLY A 40 -8.63 -17.83 -4.76
N ASP A 41 -9.72 -18.52 -4.43
CA ASP A 41 -9.88 -19.95 -4.62
C ASP A 41 -10.34 -20.33 -6.06
N GLY A 42 -10.60 -19.33 -6.93
CA GLY A 42 -11.10 -19.53 -8.29
C GLY A 42 -12.54 -20.06 -8.36
N ASN A 43 -13.32 -19.84 -7.31
CA ASN A 43 -14.72 -20.31 -7.21
C ASN A 43 -15.73 -19.28 -7.72
N GLU A 44 -15.31 -18.05 -8.04
CA GLU A 44 -16.18 -17.07 -8.68
C GLU A 44 -16.44 -17.44 -10.15
N PRO A 45 -17.66 -17.26 -10.66
CA PRO A 45 -17.98 -17.54 -12.06
C PRO A 45 -17.15 -16.66 -13.00
N PHE A 46 -16.44 -17.30 -13.94
CA PHE A 46 -15.77 -16.61 -15.03
C PHE A 46 -16.79 -16.13 -16.08
N ILE A 47 -16.57 -14.96 -16.63
CA ILE A 47 -17.33 -14.46 -17.78
C ILE A 47 -16.68 -14.95 -19.07
N MET A 48 -15.37 -14.79 -19.18
CA MET A 48 -14.53 -15.14 -20.32
C MET A 48 -13.05 -15.03 -19.92
N ASP A 49 -12.21 -15.97 -20.35
CA ASP A 49 -10.75 -15.92 -20.22
C ASP A 49 -10.24 -15.40 -18.85
N ASP A 50 -10.61 -16.10 -17.78
CA ASP A 50 -10.24 -15.76 -16.40
C ASP A 50 -10.77 -14.41 -15.87
N LEU A 51 -11.70 -13.76 -16.58
CA LEU A 51 -12.35 -12.54 -16.13
C LEU A 51 -13.54 -12.85 -15.23
N ILE A 52 -13.59 -12.23 -14.07
CA ILE A 52 -14.72 -12.26 -13.14
C ILE A 52 -15.52 -10.97 -13.22
N LYS A 53 -16.80 -11.03 -12.89
CA LYS A 53 -17.66 -9.84 -12.82
C LYS A 53 -17.59 -9.25 -11.41
N LEU A 54 -17.11 -8.02 -11.29
CA LEU A 54 -17.22 -7.28 -10.05
C LEU A 54 -18.66 -6.82 -9.80
N ALA A 55 -19.07 -6.80 -8.52
CA ALA A 55 -20.34 -6.20 -8.16
C ALA A 55 -20.33 -4.70 -8.48
N LEU A 56 -21.43 -4.17 -9.00
CA LEU A 56 -21.52 -2.75 -9.38
C LEU A 56 -21.28 -1.80 -8.19
N SER A 57 -21.58 -2.24 -6.98
CA SER A 57 -21.28 -1.50 -5.75
C SER A 57 -19.78 -1.38 -5.44
N MET A 58 -18.95 -2.23 -6.05
CA MET A 58 -17.49 -2.25 -5.89
C MET A 58 -16.75 -1.62 -7.06
N ALA A 59 -17.48 -1.12 -8.06
CA ALA A 59 -16.89 -0.55 -9.26
C ALA A 59 -17.39 0.86 -9.50
N MET A 60 -16.49 1.74 -9.89
CA MET A 60 -16.81 3.09 -10.35
C MET A 60 -16.61 3.15 -11.86
N GLN A 61 -17.54 3.80 -12.56
CA GLN A 61 -17.41 3.99 -13.99
C GLN A 61 -16.22 4.90 -14.31
N TRP A 62 -15.38 4.46 -15.24
CA TRP A 62 -14.24 5.24 -15.67
C TRP A 62 -14.63 6.25 -16.75
N GLU A 63 -14.45 7.53 -16.47
CA GLU A 63 -14.74 8.67 -17.35
C GLU A 63 -13.48 9.51 -17.65
N GLY A 64 -12.30 8.86 -17.60
CA GLY A 64 -11.02 9.51 -17.79
C GLY A 64 -10.41 10.07 -16.49
N GLN A 65 -9.48 11.01 -16.62
CA GLN A 65 -8.71 11.56 -15.49
C GLN A 65 -9.57 12.16 -14.37
N HIS A 66 -10.78 12.61 -14.68
CA HIS A 66 -11.71 13.16 -13.69
C HIS A 66 -12.16 12.09 -12.68
N SER A 67 -12.23 10.83 -13.11
CA SER A 67 -12.62 9.70 -12.24
C SER A 67 -11.67 9.51 -11.07
N ILE A 68 -10.39 9.89 -11.20
CA ILE A 68 -9.41 9.84 -10.09
C ILE A 68 -9.82 10.82 -8.99
N TYR A 69 -10.21 12.04 -9.34
CA TYR A 69 -10.68 13.03 -8.36
C TYR A 69 -11.98 12.59 -7.70
N ASN A 70 -12.91 12.02 -8.48
CA ASN A 70 -14.14 11.46 -7.94
C ASN A 70 -13.86 10.32 -6.95
N LEU A 71 -12.87 9.45 -7.25
CA LEU A 71 -12.44 8.38 -6.35
C LEU A 71 -11.82 8.95 -5.06
N ILE A 72 -10.96 9.96 -5.18
CA ILE A 72 -10.38 10.63 -4.00
C ILE A 72 -11.50 11.24 -3.14
N ASP A 73 -12.46 11.92 -3.74
CA ASP A 73 -13.56 12.57 -3.02
C ASP A 73 -14.52 11.54 -2.37
N GLN A 74 -14.70 10.36 -2.98
CA GLN A 74 -15.49 9.29 -2.39
C GLN A 74 -14.78 8.65 -1.19
N VAL A 75 -13.46 8.45 -1.26
CA VAL A 75 -12.68 7.85 -0.17
C VAL A 75 -12.41 8.88 0.93
N PHE A 76 -12.14 10.12 0.55
CA PHE A 76 -11.82 11.22 1.47
C PHE A 76 -12.80 12.39 1.32
N PRO A 77 -14.09 12.19 1.65
CA PRO A 77 -15.08 13.26 1.55
C PRO A 77 -14.71 14.44 2.46
N SER A 78 -14.76 15.67 1.93
CA SER A 78 -14.40 16.88 2.67
C SER A 78 -12.99 16.84 3.29
N LEU A 79 -12.00 16.31 2.57
CA LEU A 79 -10.62 16.13 3.05
C LEU A 79 -10.06 17.39 3.72
N LYS A 80 -10.34 18.58 3.16
CA LYS A 80 -9.85 19.86 3.69
C LYS A 80 -10.34 20.16 5.11
N GLU A 81 -11.54 19.71 5.45
CA GLU A 81 -12.16 19.93 6.77
C GLU A 81 -11.62 18.94 7.80
N HIS A 82 -11.20 17.75 7.33
CA HIS A 82 -10.73 16.64 8.17
C HIS A 82 -9.20 16.45 8.15
N ALA A 83 -8.44 17.40 7.60
CA ALA A 83 -6.98 17.28 7.43
C ALA A 83 -6.21 17.09 8.76
N ASN A 84 -6.79 17.47 9.91
CA ASN A 84 -6.20 17.27 11.24
C ASN A 84 -6.90 16.18 12.06
N ASP A 85 -7.82 15.43 11.46
CA ASP A 85 -8.52 14.33 12.13
C ASP A 85 -7.79 13.02 11.92
N ALA A 86 -6.99 12.62 12.92
CA ALA A 86 -6.20 11.39 12.88
C ALA A 86 -7.08 10.14 12.65
N LYS A 87 -8.26 10.07 13.28
CA LYS A 87 -9.17 8.94 13.12
C LYS A 87 -9.71 8.86 11.70
N TYR A 88 -10.11 10.01 11.13
CA TYR A 88 -10.56 10.10 9.75
C TYR A 88 -9.49 9.57 8.78
N MET A 89 -8.21 9.93 8.99
CA MET A 89 -7.11 9.53 8.13
C MET A 89 -6.74 8.04 8.30
N VAL A 90 -6.79 7.50 9.52
CA VAL A 90 -6.44 6.10 9.79
C VAL A 90 -7.43 5.13 9.15
N ASP A 91 -8.71 5.50 9.12
CA ASP A 91 -9.79 4.63 8.63
C ASP A 91 -9.86 4.55 7.08
N ARG A 92 -9.04 5.34 6.37
CA ARG A 92 -9.12 5.48 4.90
C ARG A 92 -7.79 5.26 4.24
N ALA A 93 -7.81 4.61 3.07
CA ALA A 93 -6.64 4.46 2.21
C ALA A 93 -7.07 4.24 0.74
N LEU A 94 -6.24 4.70 -0.19
CA LEU A 94 -6.29 4.28 -1.59
C LEU A 94 -5.16 3.27 -1.82
N LEU A 95 -5.47 2.23 -2.59
CA LEU A 95 -4.52 1.19 -2.96
C LEU A 95 -4.39 1.16 -4.49
N THR A 96 -3.18 0.99 -4.96
CA THR A 96 -2.88 0.76 -6.38
C THR A 96 -1.78 -0.28 -6.52
N PRO A 97 -1.79 -1.09 -7.58
CA PRO A 97 -0.75 -2.10 -7.81
C PRO A 97 0.55 -1.52 -8.38
N ILE A 98 0.56 -0.26 -8.82
CA ILE A 98 1.69 0.39 -9.51
C ILE A 98 2.25 1.52 -8.63
N ASN A 99 3.56 1.52 -8.37
CA ASN A 99 4.20 2.52 -7.51
C ASN A 99 4.14 3.93 -8.10
N ASP A 100 4.27 4.09 -9.41
CA ASP A 100 4.16 5.41 -10.05
C ASP A 100 2.77 6.04 -9.84
N ASP A 101 1.71 5.22 -9.80
CA ASP A 101 0.37 5.68 -9.48
C ASP A 101 0.24 6.09 -8.01
N VAL A 102 0.97 5.42 -7.08
CA VAL A 102 1.03 5.83 -5.67
C VAL A 102 1.55 7.26 -5.54
N GLU A 103 2.67 7.57 -6.21
CA GLU A 103 3.27 8.89 -6.16
C GLU A 103 2.34 9.97 -6.72
N GLN A 104 1.71 9.69 -7.88
CA GLN A 104 0.75 10.61 -8.49
C GLN A 104 -0.50 10.84 -7.62
N LEU A 105 -1.04 9.78 -7.01
CA LEU A 105 -2.19 9.87 -6.12
C LEU A 105 -1.83 10.63 -4.84
N ASN A 106 -0.68 10.33 -4.23
CA ASN A 106 -0.19 11.04 -3.06
C ASN A 106 0.00 12.53 -3.35
N ALA A 107 0.61 12.90 -4.48
CA ALA A 107 0.76 14.30 -4.86
C ALA A 107 -0.60 15.02 -5.00
N LYS A 108 -1.59 14.37 -5.64
CA LYS A 108 -2.95 14.92 -5.77
C LYS A 108 -3.65 15.07 -4.42
N ILE A 109 -3.48 14.12 -3.51
CA ILE A 109 -4.09 14.15 -2.17
C ILE A 109 -3.41 15.22 -1.32
N ILE A 110 -2.06 15.25 -1.25
CA ILE A 110 -1.28 16.23 -0.50
C ILE A 110 -1.57 17.66 -0.96
N SER A 111 -1.78 17.89 -2.26
CA SER A 111 -2.16 19.21 -2.77
C SER A 111 -3.47 19.75 -2.19
N GLN A 112 -4.37 18.87 -1.75
CA GLN A 112 -5.66 19.26 -1.13
C GLN A 112 -5.56 19.57 0.36
N PHE A 113 -4.47 19.15 1.05
CA PHE A 113 -4.24 19.53 2.44
C PHE A 113 -3.96 21.03 2.55
N LEU A 114 -4.47 21.63 3.62
CA LEU A 114 -4.19 23.03 3.96
C LEU A 114 -2.84 23.15 4.68
N GLY A 115 -2.21 24.31 4.55
CA GLY A 115 -0.95 24.64 5.24
C GLY A 115 0.29 24.52 4.37
N ASP A 116 1.42 24.81 4.99
CA ASP A 116 2.73 24.84 4.33
C ASP A 116 3.20 23.44 3.98
N GLU A 117 3.88 23.34 2.86
CA GLU A 117 4.50 22.10 2.37
C GLU A 117 5.95 22.04 2.85
N PHE A 118 6.33 20.91 3.40
CA PHE A 118 7.71 20.59 3.81
C PHE A 118 8.31 19.65 2.80
N THR A 119 9.38 20.09 2.17
CA THR A 119 10.14 19.29 1.21
C THR A 119 11.34 18.67 1.92
N LEU A 120 11.42 17.36 1.93
CA LEU A 120 12.50 16.57 2.49
C LEU A 120 13.30 15.93 1.36
N HIS A 121 14.61 15.93 1.47
CA HIS A 121 15.52 15.31 0.51
C HIS A 121 16.17 14.08 1.14
N SER A 122 16.26 12.97 0.39
CA SER A 122 17.07 11.83 0.81
C SER A 122 18.54 12.14 0.64
N PHE A 123 19.36 11.43 1.41
CA PHE A 123 20.80 11.40 1.20
C PHE A 123 21.16 9.93 0.95
N ASP A 124 21.66 9.66 -0.25
CA ASP A 124 21.95 8.31 -0.72
C ASP A 124 23.47 8.17 -0.93
N GLU A 125 24.05 7.07 -0.47
CA GLU A 125 25.44 6.71 -0.70
C GLU A 125 25.57 5.24 -1.11
N VAL A 126 26.63 4.91 -1.82
CA VAL A 126 26.95 3.54 -2.20
C VAL A 126 28.00 2.99 -1.23
N GLU A 127 27.63 1.92 -0.52
CA GLU A 127 28.57 1.24 0.37
C GLU A 127 29.74 0.64 -0.42
N GLY A 128 30.97 1.04 -0.07
CA GLY A 128 32.20 0.56 -0.71
C GLY A 128 32.63 1.35 -1.94
N ASP A 129 31.99 2.45 -2.27
CA ASP A 129 32.47 3.39 -3.31
C ASP A 129 33.62 4.26 -2.78
N MET A 130 34.83 3.69 -2.75
CA MET A 130 36.05 4.39 -2.29
C MET A 130 36.55 5.44 -3.27
N GLN A 131 35.98 5.56 -4.46
CA GLN A 131 36.47 6.42 -5.53
C GLN A 131 35.47 7.47 -6.01
N ASP A 132 34.36 7.63 -5.29
CA ASP A 132 33.24 8.51 -5.65
C ASP A 132 32.82 8.34 -7.13
N LEU A 133 32.72 7.08 -7.58
CA LEU A 133 32.41 6.74 -8.97
C LEU A 133 30.97 7.10 -9.34
N TYR A 134 30.09 7.16 -8.35
CA TYR A 134 28.69 7.48 -8.53
C TYR A 134 28.43 8.92 -8.12
N GLN A 135 28.09 9.76 -9.11
CA GLN A 135 27.72 11.15 -8.84
C GLN A 135 26.41 11.21 -8.07
N GLN A 136 26.28 12.18 -7.16
CA GLN A 136 25.11 12.36 -6.31
C GLN A 136 23.82 12.51 -7.13
N GLU A 137 23.88 13.18 -8.27
CA GLU A 137 22.76 13.36 -9.19
C GLU A 137 22.27 12.03 -9.75
N PHE A 138 23.19 11.10 -10.03
CA PHE A 138 22.82 9.75 -10.45
C PHE A 138 22.13 8.99 -9.32
N LEU A 139 22.66 9.03 -8.11
CA LEU A 139 22.08 8.38 -6.94
C LEU A 139 20.68 8.93 -6.65
N ASN A 140 20.51 10.24 -6.72
CA ASN A 140 19.21 10.90 -6.53
C ASN A 140 18.17 10.55 -7.62
N ALA A 141 18.63 10.14 -8.81
CA ALA A 141 17.75 9.70 -9.89
C ALA A 141 17.35 8.22 -9.78
N VAL A 142 18.06 7.43 -8.99
CA VAL A 142 17.74 6.02 -8.78
C VAL A 142 16.58 5.91 -7.80
N SER A 143 15.39 5.60 -8.32
CA SER A 143 14.20 5.33 -7.52
C SER A 143 13.85 3.84 -7.65
N PRO A 144 14.50 2.93 -6.90
CA PRO A 144 14.08 1.55 -6.86
C PRO A 144 12.69 1.48 -6.22
N GLY A 145 11.75 0.74 -6.86
CA GLY A 145 10.33 0.73 -6.51
C GLY A 145 9.95 0.31 -5.08
N VAL A 146 10.92 0.20 -4.17
CA VAL A 146 10.74 -0.12 -2.74
C VAL A 146 11.15 1.06 -1.85
N LEU A 147 11.88 2.04 -2.38
CA LEU A 147 12.30 3.23 -1.63
C LEU A 147 11.43 4.43 -1.99
N PRO A 148 11.25 5.38 -1.06
CA PRO A 148 10.60 6.64 -1.37
C PRO A 148 11.43 7.44 -2.39
N PRO A 149 10.79 8.36 -3.13
CA PRO A 149 11.51 9.25 -4.04
C PRO A 149 12.52 10.11 -3.27
N HIS A 150 13.59 10.54 -3.97
CA HIS A 150 14.60 11.43 -3.40
C HIS A 150 14.01 12.71 -2.77
N ILE A 151 12.93 13.21 -3.35
CA ILE A 151 12.20 14.38 -2.84
C ILE A 151 10.86 13.93 -2.31
N LEU A 152 10.64 14.12 -1.00
CA LEU A 152 9.40 13.79 -0.33
C LEU A 152 8.71 15.08 0.16
N ASN A 153 7.55 15.35 -0.41
CA ASN A 153 6.72 16.50 -0.02
C ASN A 153 5.67 16.07 0.99
N LEU A 154 5.62 16.76 2.12
CA LEU A 154 4.71 16.48 3.23
C LEU A 154 3.96 17.74 3.65
N LYS A 155 2.78 17.56 4.19
CA LYS A 155 2.04 18.60 4.91
C LYS A 155 1.63 18.11 6.28
N LYS A 156 1.50 19.02 7.24
CA LYS A 156 1.07 18.66 8.60
C LYS A 156 -0.31 17.98 8.57
N GLY A 157 -0.44 16.88 9.29
CA GLY A 157 -1.65 16.05 9.34
C GLY A 157 -1.76 14.98 8.26
N ALA A 158 -0.85 14.97 7.29
CA ALA A 158 -0.82 13.92 6.27
C ALA A 158 -0.34 12.59 6.89
N PRO A 159 -1.03 11.47 6.62
CA PRO A 159 -0.59 10.18 7.09
C PRO A 159 0.68 9.74 6.35
N ILE A 160 1.64 9.23 7.10
CA ILE A 160 2.87 8.62 6.59
C ILE A 160 2.93 7.15 6.99
N MET A 161 3.66 6.35 6.21
CA MET A 161 3.89 4.94 6.52
C MET A 161 5.37 4.67 6.66
N LEU A 162 5.76 4.00 7.74
CA LEU A 162 7.15 3.57 7.93
C LEU A 162 7.46 2.43 6.95
N LEU A 163 8.57 2.55 6.23
CA LEU A 163 9.05 1.53 5.29
C LEU A 163 10.09 0.60 5.91
N ARG A 164 10.58 0.91 7.13
CA ARG A 164 11.55 0.11 7.88
C ARG A 164 11.16 0.00 9.35
N ASN A 165 11.67 -1.03 10.01
CA ASN A 165 11.57 -1.16 11.46
C ASN A 165 12.54 -0.18 12.12
N ILE A 166 12.01 0.83 12.81
CA ILE A 166 12.80 1.82 13.55
C ILE A 166 12.95 1.39 15.02
N ASN A 167 11.82 1.08 15.65
CA ASN A 167 11.77 0.60 17.02
C ASN A 167 10.56 -0.35 17.19
N PRO A 168 10.76 -1.67 17.00
CA PRO A 168 9.69 -2.65 17.10
C PRO A 168 9.02 -2.71 18.48
N GLU A 169 9.78 -2.46 19.54
CA GLU A 169 9.26 -2.48 20.92
C GLU A 169 8.28 -1.32 21.16
N ALA A 170 8.49 -0.18 20.50
CA ALA A 170 7.58 0.97 20.53
C ALA A 170 6.49 0.92 19.44
N GLY A 171 6.38 -0.20 18.70
CA GLY A 171 5.42 -0.35 17.60
C GLY A 171 5.79 0.38 16.31
N LEU A 172 7.01 0.93 16.21
CA LEU A 172 7.50 1.62 15.01
C LEU A 172 8.09 0.59 14.03
N CYS A 173 7.21 -0.16 13.40
CA CYS A 173 7.55 -1.21 12.44
C CYS A 173 7.24 -0.79 11.01
N SER A 174 7.82 -1.51 10.04
CA SER A 174 7.45 -1.38 8.64
C SER A 174 5.94 -1.61 8.47
N GLY A 175 5.27 -0.71 7.74
CA GLY A 175 3.83 -0.71 7.58
C GLY A 175 3.04 0.05 8.66
N THR A 176 3.69 0.53 9.74
CA THR A 176 3.04 1.38 10.74
C THR A 176 2.68 2.73 10.12
N ARG A 177 1.43 3.15 10.29
CA ARG A 177 0.95 4.47 9.86
C ARG A 177 1.05 5.46 11.01
N LEU A 178 1.58 6.63 10.71
CA LEU A 178 1.76 7.76 11.64
C LEU A 178 1.07 9.00 11.04
N ILE A 179 0.70 9.94 11.89
CA ILE A 179 0.11 11.24 11.52
C ILE A 179 0.84 12.36 12.27
#